data_69c6a31993b75a0d7c7c46367766552a
#
_entry.id   69c6a31993b75a0d7c7c46367766552a
#
_cell.length_a   1.000
_cell.length_b   1.000
_cell.length_c   1.000
_cell.angle_alpha   90.00
_cell.angle_beta   90.00
_cell.angle_gamma   90.00
#
_symmetry.space_group_name_H-M   'P 1'
#
loop_
_entity.id
_entity.type
_entity.pdbx_description
1 polymer ?
#
loop_
_entity_poly.entity_id
_entity_poly.type
_entity_poly.pdbx_seq_one_letter_code
_entity_poly.pdbx_strand_id
1 'polypeptide(L)'
;MKIVLDTNILLVSISPKSDYYWVFQKFINEEYTLCVTTDILQEYEEIIVNHMGQEVANTVLQLIENSINVEFITKYFRWQLIKADPDDNKFVDCAISSNAKYIVTNDKHFNILKEVPFPKIEVIDIEEFKKVV
;
A
#
# COMPACT_ATOMS: atom_id res chain seq x y z
N MET A 1 1.72 7.28 -11.88
CA MET A 1 1.19 5.93 -11.61
C MET A 1 0.68 5.86 -10.18
N LYS A 2 -0.55 5.48 -10.03
CA LYS A 2 -1.17 5.32 -8.70
C LYS A 2 -1.06 3.88 -8.23
N ILE A 3 -0.65 3.67 -7.00
CA ILE A 3 -0.53 2.33 -6.40
C ILE A 3 -1.07 2.32 -4.97
N VAL A 4 -1.38 1.12 -4.50
CA VAL A 4 -1.65 0.84 -3.09
C VAL A 4 -0.54 -0.09 -2.60
N LEU A 5 0.09 0.24 -1.48
CA LEU A 5 1.09 -0.61 -0.84
C LEU A 5 0.46 -1.38 0.31
N ASP A 6 0.60 -2.70 0.28
CA ASP A 6 0.34 -3.53 1.46
C ASP A 6 1.25 -3.08 2.61
N THR A 7 0.76 -3.15 3.83
CA THR A 7 1.48 -2.68 5.02
C THR A 7 2.88 -3.29 5.14
N ASN A 8 3.03 -4.58 4.85
CA ASN A 8 4.32 -5.24 4.96
C ASN A 8 5.34 -4.74 3.93
N ILE A 9 4.88 -4.35 2.75
CA ILE A 9 5.76 -3.74 1.75
C ILE A 9 6.28 -2.38 2.24
N LEU A 10 5.40 -1.56 2.79
CA LEU A 10 5.83 -0.29 3.40
C LEU A 10 6.82 -0.54 4.54
N LEU A 11 6.50 -1.45 5.45
CA LEU A 11 7.32 -1.74 6.61
C LEU A 11 8.76 -2.13 6.24
N VAL A 12 8.92 -3.03 5.26
CA VAL A 12 10.27 -3.48 4.85
C VAL A 12 11.03 -2.41 4.06
N SER A 13 10.36 -1.36 3.60
CA SER A 13 10.98 -0.32 2.79
C SER A 13 11.49 0.89 3.58
N ILE A 14 11.15 1.01 4.86
CA ILE A 14 11.44 2.21 5.65
C ILE A 14 12.92 2.31 6.05
N SER A 15 13.54 1.20 6.41
CA SER A 15 14.93 1.21 6.88
C SER A 15 15.92 1.40 5.71
N PRO A 16 16.87 2.36 5.83
CA PRO A 16 17.92 2.51 4.82
C PRO A 16 18.81 1.28 4.65
N LYS A 17 18.79 0.36 5.61
CA LYS A 17 19.56 -0.89 5.55
C LYS A 17 18.82 -2.01 4.82
N SER A 18 17.54 -1.81 4.49
CA SER A 18 16.74 -2.81 3.80
C SER A 18 17.09 -2.86 2.31
N ASP A 19 17.07 -4.08 1.74
CA ASP A 19 17.19 -4.27 0.30
C ASP A 19 16.01 -3.65 -0.47
N TYR A 20 14.94 -3.32 0.22
CA TYR A 20 13.72 -2.76 -0.36
C TYR A 20 13.56 -1.26 -0.09
N TYR A 21 14.60 -0.61 0.43
CA TYR A 21 14.56 0.82 0.72
C TYR A 21 14.26 1.66 -0.53
N TRP A 22 14.56 1.15 -1.72
CA TRP A 22 14.26 1.82 -2.98
C TRP A 22 12.76 2.14 -3.14
N VAL A 23 11.87 1.33 -2.57
CA VAL A 23 10.42 1.58 -2.62
C VAL A 23 10.11 2.92 -1.93
N PHE A 24 10.66 3.13 -0.75
CA PHE A 24 10.45 4.35 0.02
C PHE A 24 11.15 5.56 -0.61
N GLN A 25 12.37 5.36 -1.13
CA GLN A 25 13.10 6.40 -1.85
C GLN A 25 12.33 6.90 -3.08
N LYS A 26 11.75 5.99 -3.85
CA LYS A 26 10.94 6.35 -5.00
C LYS A 26 9.67 7.10 -4.60
N PHE A 27 9.09 6.77 -3.46
CA PHE A 27 7.99 7.55 -2.89
C PHE A 27 8.44 8.98 -2.56
N ILE A 28 9.55 9.13 -1.85
CA ILE A 28 10.09 10.43 -1.47
C ILE A 28 10.42 11.26 -2.73
N ASN A 29 10.91 10.63 -3.78
CA ASN A 29 11.25 11.27 -5.05
C ASN A 29 10.03 11.48 -5.97
N GLU A 30 8.83 11.21 -5.48
CA GLU A 30 7.57 11.44 -6.21
C GLU A 30 7.47 10.63 -7.51
N GLU A 31 8.08 9.44 -7.55
CA GLU A 31 8.08 8.60 -8.75
C GLU A 31 6.80 7.79 -8.91
N TYR A 32 5.96 7.74 -7.87
CA TYR A 32 4.60 7.17 -7.94
C TYR A 32 3.70 7.89 -6.95
N THR A 33 2.39 7.73 -7.12
CA THR A 33 1.39 8.24 -6.19
C THR A 33 0.90 7.11 -5.30
N LEU A 34 0.98 7.32 -3.99
CA LEU A 34 0.48 6.37 -3.00
C LEU A 34 -0.97 6.69 -2.65
N CYS A 35 -1.85 5.71 -2.82
CA CYS A 35 -3.27 5.83 -2.47
C CYS A 35 -3.50 5.21 -1.10
N VAL A 36 -4.19 5.92 -0.22
CA VAL A 36 -4.44 5.51 1.16
C VAL A 36 -5.86 5.85 1.59
N THR A 37 -6.35 5.13 2.58
CA THR A 37 -7.58 5.44 3.32
C THR A 37 -7.22 5.62 4.78
N THR A 38 -8.18 6.09 5.58
CA THR A 38 -7.95 6.25 7.02
C THR A 38 -7.59 4.94 7.70
N ASP A 39 -8.27 3.86 7.38
CA ASP A 39 -7.98 2.54 7.97
C ASP A 39 -6.65 1.95 7.52
N ILE A 40 -6.22 2.22 6.29
CA ILE A 40 -4.87 1.85 5.84
C ILE A 40 -3.81 2.62 6.64
N LEU A 41 -3.99 3.93 6.82
CA LEU A 41 -3.06 4.73 7.60
C LEU A 41 -2.98 4.27 9.05
N GLN A 42 -4.10 3.89 9.64
CA GLN A 42 -4.14 3.35 11.00
C GLN A 42 -3.35 2.04 11.10
N GLU A 43 -3.48 1.16 10.12
CA GLU A 43 -2.72 -0.09 10.10
C GLU A 43 -1.22 0.18 9.90
N TYR A 44 -0.86 1.09 9.00
CA TYR A 44 0.53 1.51 8.83
C TYR A 44 1.14 1.96 10.15
N GLU A 45 0.44 2.85 10.86
CA GLU A 45 0.91 3.35 12.16
C GLU A 45 1.06 2.21 13.16
N GLU A 46 0.05 1.38 13.32
CA GLU A 46 0.05 0.28 14.28
C GLU A 46 1.22 -0.67 14.05
N ILE A 47 1.43 -1.09 12.82
CA ILE A 47 2.48 -2.06 12.48
C ILE A 47 3.87 -1.42 12.60
N ILE A 48 4.04 -0.18 12.18
CA ILE A 48 5.33 0.51 12.33
C ILE A 48 5.65 0.72 13.81
N VAL A 49 4.68 1.12 14.62
CA VAL A 49 4.87 1.27 16.08
C VAL A 49 5.34 -0.06 16.68
N ASN A 50 4.69 -1.15 16.33
CA ASN A 50 5.01 -2.47 16.89
C ASN A 50 6.40 -2.97 16.52
N HIS A 51 6.91 -2.60 15.34
CA HIS A 51 8.19 -3.11 14.83
C HIS A 51 9.34 -2.12 14.99
N MET A 52 9.06 -0.82 14.93
CA MET A 52 10.10 0.22 14.84
C MET A 52 9.93 1.36 15.85
N GLY A 53 8.82 1.38 16.61
CA GLY A 53 8.56 2.38 17.63
C GLY A 53 7.75 3.57 17.17
N GLN A 54 7.26 4.34 18.14
CA GLN A 54 6.35 5.47 17.90
C GLN A 54 7.02 6.60 17.12
N GLU A 55 8.30 6.85 17.38
CA GLU A 55 9.02 7.96 16.72
C GLU A 55 9.14 7.74 15.21
N VAL A 56 9.51 6.53 14.81
CA VAL A 56 9.59 6.17 13.38
C VAL A 56 8.21 6.25 12.74
N ALA A 57 7.18 5.73 13.42
CA ALA A 57 5.81 5.80 12.93
C ALA A 57 5.37 7.25 12.70
N ASN A 58 5.62 8.13 13.66
CA ASN A 58 5.27 9.56 13.54
C ASN A 58 5.96 10.19 12.33
N THR A 59 7.23 9.91 12.15
CA THR A 59 8.00 10.47 11.02
C THR A 59 7.45 9.99 9.67
N VAL A 60 7.18 8.70 9.54
CA VAL A 60 6.67 8.11 8.29
C VAL A 60 5.26 8.64 7.98
N LEU A 61 4.39 8.67 8.98
CA LEU A 61 3.02 9.15 8.80
C LEU A 61 3.00 10.63 8.42
N GLN A 62 3.86 11.46 9.03
CA GLN A 62 3.97 12.87 8.66
C GLN A 62 4.45 13.04 7.23
N LEU A 63 5.41 12.24 6.78
CA LEU A 63 5.87 12.26 5.39
C LEU A 63 4.72 11.94 4.44
N ILE A 64 3.94 10.92 4.74
CA ILE A 64 2.79 10.54 3.91
C ILE A 64 1.74 11.66 3.90
N GLU A 65 1.39 12.20 5.06
CA GLU A 65 0.37 13.23 5.18
C GLU A 65 0.73 14.54 4.48
N ASN A 66 2.01 14.85 4.37
CA ASN A 66 2.49 16.11 3.78
C ASN A 66 3.01 15.98 2.36
N SER A 67 3.02 14.78 1.79
CA SER A 67 3.51 14.55 0.44
C SER A 67 2.45 14.89 -0.61
N ILE A 68 2.89 15.51 -1.72
CA ILE A 68 1.96 15.87 -2.80
C ILE A 68 1.55 14.66 -3.65
N ASN A 69 2.32 13.58 -3.60
CA ASN A 69 2.08 12.34 -4.33
C ASN A 69 1.35 11.30 -3.48
N VAL A 70 0.42 11.75 -2.65
CA VAL A 70 -0.48 10.90 -1.88
C VAL A 70 -1.91 11.28 -2.21
N GLU A 71 -2.71 10.27 -2.52
CA GLU A 71 -4.14 10.45 -2.75
C GLU A 71 -4.91 9.85 -1.57
N PHE A 72 -5.64 10.71 -0.85
CA PHE A 72 -6.46 10.29 0.30
C PHE A 72 -7.86 9.94 -0.19
N ILE A 73 -8.24 8.69 0.02
CA ILE A 73 -9.56 8.19 -0.33
C ILE A 73 -10.41 8.20 0.95
N THR A 74 -11.42 9.07 0.99
CA THR A 74 -12.27 9.25 2.19
C THR A 74 -13.56 8.47 2.13
N LYS A 75 -13.97 8.03 0.92
CA LYS A 75 -15.18 7.24 0.71
C LYS A 75 -14.88 6.15 -0.31
N TYR A 76 -15.34 4.93 -0.03
CA TYR A 76 -15.18 3.82 -0.94
C TYR A 76 -16.29 2.79 -0.71
N PHE A 77 -16.55 2.00 -1.73
CA PHE A 77 -17.47 0.88 -1.65
C PHE A 77 -16.72 -0.36 -1.13
N ARG A 78 -17.40 -1.18 -0.32
CA ARG A 78 -16.80 -2.39 0.25
C ARG A 78 -17.13 -3.60 -0.62
N TRP A 79 -16.15 -4.05 -1.38
CA TRP A 79 -16.33 -5.14 -2.33
C TRP A 79 -16.23 -6.54 -1.70
N GLN A 80 -15.47 -6.68 -0.61
CA GLN A 80 -15.30 -7.93 0.13
C GLN A 80 -14.82 -9.09 -0.75
N LEU A 81 -13.84 -8.83 -1.62
CA LEU A 81 -13.34 -9.81 -2.59
C LEU A 81 -12.40 -10.85 -1.98
N ILE A 82 -11.71 -10.53 -0.87
CA ILE A 82 -10.81 -11.45 -0.19
C ILE A 82 -11.52 -12.01 1.03
N LYS A 83 -11.77 -13.33 1.03
CA LYS A 83 -12.45 -14.01 2.13
C LYS A 83 -11.50 -14.70 3.09
N ALA A 84 -10.31 -15.09 2.61
CA ALA A 84 -9.31 -15.78 3.42
C ALA A 84 -8.78 -14.91 4.56
N ASP A 85 -8.60 -13.61 4.29
CA ASP A 85 -8.24 -12.61 5.29
C ASP A 85 -9.01 -11.33 4.99
N PRO A 86 -10.18 -11.12 5.63
CA PRO A 86 -11.02 -9.95 5.37
C PRO A 86 -10.33 -8.61 5.65
N ASP A 87 -9.30 -8.60 6.49
CA ASP A 87 -8.54 -7.38 6.82
C ASP A 87 -7.79 -6.83 5.60
N ASP A 88 -7.48 -7.67 4.62
CA ASP A 88 -6.82 -7.26 3.39
C ASP A 88 -7.74 -6.48 2.44
N ASN A 89 -9.06 -6.55 2.65
CA ASN A 89 -10.03 -5.90 1.77
C ASN A 89 -9.92 -4.38 1.75
N LYS A 90 -9.40 -3.75 2.79
CA LYS A 90 -9.19 -2.29 2.79
C LYS A 90 -8.25 -1.84 1.67
N PHE A 91 -7.24 -2.64 1.35
CA PHE A 91 -6.31 -2.35 0.24
C PHE A 91 -7.00 -2.49 -1.11
N VAL A 92 -7.80 -3.54 -1.26
CA VAL A 92 -8.58 -3.79 -2.48
C VAL A 92 -9.57 -2.67 -2.73
N ASP A 93 -10.34 -2.32 -1.72
CA ASP A 93 -11.35 -1.27 -1.82
C ASP A 93 -10.72 0.08 -2.14
N CYS A 94 -9.58 0.38 -1.54
CA CYS A 94 -8.82 1.59 -1.84
C CYS A 94 -8.34 1.61 -3.29
N ALA A 95 -7.83 0.49 -3.80
CA ALA A 95 -7.35 0.40 -5.17
C ALA A 95 -8.48 0.61 -6.19
N ILE A 96 -9.65 0.06 -5.91
CA ILE A 96 -10.82 0.25 -6.77
C ILE A 96 -11.27 1.72 -6.76
N SER A 97 -11.45 2.29 -5.57
CA SER A 97 -11.95 3.66 -5.41
C SER A 97 -11.01 4.71 -5.97
N SER A 98 -9.70 4.49 -5.87
CA SER A 98 -8.69 5.41 -6.39
C SER A 98 -8.37 5.17 -7.86
N ASN A 99 -8.86 4.08 -8.43
CA ASN A 99 -8.46 3.60 -9.76
C ASN A 99 -6.93 3.39 -9.83
N ALA A 100 -6.36 2.82 -8.78
CA ALA A 100 -4.94 2.53 -8.71
C ALA A 100 -4.56 1.49 -9.76
N LYS A 101 -3.37 1.64 -10.33
CA LYS A 101 -2.89 0.72 -11.34
C LYS A 101 -2.51 -0.64 -10.75
N TYR A 102 -1.91 -0.63 -9.57
CA TYR A 102 -1.46 -1.86 -8.90
C TYR A 102 -1.72 -1.83 -7.42
N ILE A 103 -1.95 -3.03 -6.85
CA ILE A 103 -1.68 -3.30 -5.44
C ILE A 103 -0.33 -4.00 -5.39
N VAL A 104 0.61 -3.47 -4.61
CA VAL A 104 1.93 -4.06 -4.43
C VAL A 104 1.93 -4.84 -3.12
N THR A 105 2.05 -6.16 -3.21
CA THR A 105 2.00 -7.05 -2.05
C THR A 105 2.72 -8.35 -2.34
N ASN A 106 3.33 -8.94 -1.31
CA ASN A 106 3.87 -10.30 -1.38
C ASN A 106 2.92 -11.33 -0.74
N ASP A 107 1.76 -10.90 -0.26
CA ASP A 107 0.77 -11.78 0.36
C ASP A 107 -0.02 -12.55 -0.71
N LYS A 108 0.04 -13.88 -0.64
CA LYS A 108 -0.63 -14.76 -1.59
C LYS A 108 -2.15 -14.71 -1.54
N HIS A 109 -2.75 -14.21 -0.45
CA HIS A 109 -4.19 -14.06 -0.35
C HIS A 109 -4.74 -13.13 -1.44
N PHE A 110 -3.94 -12.19 -1.93
CA PHE A 110 -4.34 -11.27 -3.00
C PHE A 110 -4.40 -11.94 -4.38
N ASN A 111 -3.85 -13.15 -4.54
CA ASN A 111 -3.87 -13.83 -5.83
C ASN A 111 -5.28 -14.18 -6.31
N ILE A 112 -6.26 -14.27 -5.41
CA ILE A 112 -7.65 -14.51 -5.78
C ILE A 112 -8.19 -13.40 -6.70
N LEU A 113 -7.64 -12.20 -6.62
CA LEU A 113 -8.06 -11.07 -7.43
C LEU A 113 -7.78 -11.27 -8.92
N LYS A 114 -6.83 -12.12 -9.26
CA LYS A 114 -6.49 -12.46 -10.65
C LYS A 114 -7.61 -13.22 -11.34
N GLU A 115 -8.49 -13.85 -10.56
CA GLU A 115 -9.63 -14.63 -11.03
C GLU A 115 -10.92 -13.79 -11.12
N VAL A 116 -10.89 -12.56 -10.60
CA VAL A 116 -12.06 -11.68 -10.57
C VAL A 116 -12.09 -10.83 -11.85
N PRO A 117 -13.11 -11.02 -12.72
CA PRO A 117 -13.15 -10.28 -13.98
C PRO A 117 -13.59 -8.82 -13.81
N PHE A 118 -14.34 -8.51 -12.75
CA PHE A 118 -14.82 -7.16 -12.48
C PHE A 118 -15.17 -7.00 -10.99
N PRO A 119 -14.69 -5.94 -10.36
CA PRO A 119 -13.72 -4.95 -10.87
C PRO A 119 -12.35 -5.58 -11.05
N LYS A 120 -11.66 -5.21 -12.13
CA LYS A 120 -10.33 -5.77 -12.41
C LYS A 120 -9.26 -5.00 -11.64
N ILE A 121 -8.45 -5.73 -10.87
CA ILE A 121 -7.37 -5.18 -10.07
C ILE A 121 -6.10 -5.96 -10.41
N GLU A 122 -5.02 -5.24 -10.71
CA GLU A 122 -3.74 -5.86 -10.93
C GLU A 122 -2.95 -5.90 -9.62
N VAL A 123 -2.48 -7.10 -9.28
CA VAL A 123 -1.66 -7.34 -8.09
C VAL A 123 -0.27 -7.73 -8.56
N ILE A 124 0.73 -7.03 -8.04
CA ILE A 124 2.13 -7.33 -8.35
C ILE A 124 2.92 -7.46 -7.05
N ASP A 125 3.98 -8.26 -7.08
CA ASP A 125 4.90 -8.35 -5.96
C ASP A 125 5.96 -7.25 -6.04
N ILE A 126 6.82 -7.19 -5.01
CA ILE A 126 7.83 -6.14 -4.91
C ILE A 126 8.86 -6.20 -6.05
N GLU A 127 9.19 -7.40 -6.52
CA GLU A 127 10.15 -7.57 -7.62
C GLU A 127 9.54 -7.12 -8.95
N GLU A 128 8.27 -7.41 -9.18
CA GLU A 128 7.54 -6.93 -10.35
C GLU A 128 7.40 -5.40 -10.31
N PHE A 129 7.17 -4.84 -9.14
CA PHE A 129 7.08 -3.39 -8.95
C PHE A 129 8.36 -2.69 -9.36
N LYS A 130 9.51 -3.27 -9.04
CA LYS A 130 10.83 -2.74 -9.42
C LYS A 130 10.98 -2.57 -10.93
N LYS A 131 10.34 -3.43 -11.70
CA LYS A 131 10.42 -3.40 -13.17
C LYS A 131 9.52 -2.34 -13.81
N VAL A 132 8.48 -1.89 -13.12
CA VAL A 132 7.48 -0.97 -13.70
C VAL A 132 7.54 0.44 -13.15
N VAL A 133 8.22 0.67 -12.06
CA VAL A 133 8.32 2.00 -11.44
C VAL A 133 9.59 2.77 -11.80
#